data_aa2fe463cde41154da139ae6aaf0391a
#
_entry.id   aa2fe463cde41154da139ae6aaf0391a
#
_cell.length_a   1.000
_cell.length_b   1.000
_cell.length_c   1.000
_cell.angle_alpha   90.00
_cell.angle_beta   90.00
_cell.angle_gamma   90.00
#
_symmetry.space_group_name_H-M   'P 1'
#
loop_
_entity.id
_entity.type
_entity.pdbx_description
1 polymer ?
#
loop_
_entity_poly.entity_id
_entity_poly.type
_entity_poly.pdbx_seq_one_letter_code
_entity_poly.pdbx_strand_id
1 'polypeptide(L)'
;MTKRELYLFNPDNDLSLASGEVNYMPPATARRMAEELALLPAWYASAGSAVLAPSAYNLAFLREMQECLSLPVELVTEPEVASISNLKPVPWGWNPALKRRLRCLGMPETELPAEPYLEKLRHLSHRSQAVELLPRLQLDESFCGESFYLTQPEEWCRFVESRASCLLKAPLSGSGKGLNWCKGAYTAFIAGWCKRVAALQGGIIAEPVYNKVIDFAMEFFSDGVGKVVFVGYSIFSTNASGAYDGNLLLPDEEIERRLSAYVPKVSFDRLKRKLEEELSSRFGSVYSGYLGVDMMVCRFPSGEVEYRIHPCVEINLRMNM
;
A
#
# COMPACT_ATOMS: atom_id res chain seq x y z
N MET A 1 6.10 -14.95 -29.27
CA MET A 1 6.56 -15.65 -28.07
C MET A 1 5.89 -15.01 -26.87
N THR A 2 5.34 -15.79 -25.95
CA THR A 2 4.82 -15.29 -24.67
C THR A 2 5.94 -14.67 -23.85
N LYS A 3 5.71 -13.48 -23.29
CA LYS A 3 6.68 -12.82 -22.41
C LYS A 3 6.78 -13.57 -21.10
N ARG A 4 7.98 -13.71 -20.57
CA ARG A 4 8.24 -14.28 -19.25
C ARG A 4 8.17 -13.19 -18.21
N GLU A 5 7.37 -13.35 -17.18
CA GLU A 5 7.27 -12.39 -16.09
C GLU A 5 8.53 -12.44 -15.21
N LEU A 6 9.02 -11.24 -14.84
CA LEU A 6 10.13 -11.03 -13.91
C LEU A 6 9.60 -10.31 -12.69
N TYR A 7 9.31 -11.05 -11.64
CA TYR A 7 8.85 -10.50 -10.37
C TYR A 7 10.01 -9.92 -9.57
N LEU A 8 9.76 -8.83 -8.87
CA LEU A 8 10.76 -8.22 -7.99
C LEU A 8 10.13 -7.53 -6.78
N PHE A 9 10.80 -7.62 -5.65
CA PHE A 9 10.41 -7.01 -4.39
C PHE A 9 11.15 -5.70 -4.16
N ASN A 10 10.43 -4.58 -4.19
CA ASN A 10 10.94 -3.23 -3.91
C ASN A 10 10.10 -2.56 -2.80
N PRO A 11 10.40 -2.90 -1.53
CA PRO A 11 9.60 -2.46 -0.37
C PRO A 11 9.64 -0.95 -0.10
N ASP A 12 10.58 -0.25 -0.71
CA ASP A 12 10.74 1.19 -0.65
C ASP A 12 9.87 1.97 -1.65
N ASN A 13 8.95 1.29 -2.36
CA ASN A 13 8.12 1.90 -3.41
C ASN A 13 7.46 3.20 -2.97
N ASP A 14 6.78 3.20 -1.84
CA ASP A 14 6.03 4.36 -1.35
C ASP A 14 6.95 5.53 -0.97
N LEU A 15 8.15 5.23 -0.44
CA LEU A 15 9.17 6.24 -0.14
C LEU A 15 9.77 6.84 -1.43
N SER A 16 9.94 6.03 -2.46
CA SER A 16 10.40 6.49 -3.77
C SER A 16 9.34 7.38 -4.44
N LEU A 17 8.07 7.00 -4.39
CA LEU A 17 6.96 7.83 -4.87
C LEU A 17 6.85 9.15 -4.08
N ALA A 18 7.07 9.11 -2.76
CA ALA A 18 7.08 10.30 -1.91
C ALA A 18 8.21 11.26 -2.31
N SER A 19 9.40 10.74 -2.58
CA SER A 19 10.53 11.53 -3.08
C SER A 19 10.25 12.14 -4.45
N GLY A 20 9.64 11.40 -5.37
CA GLY A 20 9.44 11.80 -6.76
C GLY A 20 10.71 11.84 -7.61
N GLU A 21 11.87 11.49 -7.04
CA GLU A 21 13.17 11.63 -7.68
C GLU A 21 13.60 10.35 -8.40
N VAL A 22 14.05 10.49 -9.65
CA VAL A 22 14.62 9.38 -10.44
C VAL A 22 15.89 8.81 -9.79
N ASN A 23 16.63 9.66 -9.06
CA ASN A 23 17.85 9.31 -8.34
C ASN A 23 17.62 8.98 -6.87
N TYR A 24 16.37 8.68 -6.48
CA TYR A 24 16.06 8.29 -5.12
C TYR A 24 16.94 7.14 -4.64
N MET A 25 17.47 7.29 -3.42
CA MET A 25 18.29 6.28 -2.74
C MET A 25 17.52 5.75 -1.52
N PRO A 26 17.17 4.46 -1.51
CA PRO A 26 16.45 3.89 -0.38
C PRO A 26 17.28 3.91 0.91
N PRO A 27 16.66 4.08 2.08
CA PRO A 27 17.32 3.93 3.37
C PRO A 27 17.98 2.54 3.51
N ALA A 28 19.05 2.45 4.31
CA ALA A 28 19.78 1.20 4.51
C ALA A 28 18.88 0.04 4.97
N THR A 29 17.90 0.34 5.84
CA THR A 29 16.91 -0.66 6.31
C THR A 29 16.02 -1.19 5.19
N ALA A 30 15.60 -0.33 4.24
CA ALA A 30 14.78 -0.76 3.11
C ALA A 30 15.61 -1.56 2.09
N ARG A 31 16.86 -1.18 1.86
CA ARG A 31 17.80 -1.96 1.01
C ARG A 31 18.03 -3.35 1.58
N ARG A 32 18.31 -3.43 2.88
CA ARG A 32 18.50 -4.71 3.57
C ARG A 32 17.24 -5.59 3.47
N MET A 33 16.06 -5.03 3.69
CA MET A 33 14.79 -5.74 3.53
C MET A 33 14.60 -6.26 2.09
N ALA A 34 14.93 -5.44 1.08
CA ALA A 34 14.83 -5.85 -0.32
C ALA A 34 15.79 -7.01 -0.67
N GLU A 35 16.98 -7.05 -0.05
CA GLU A 35 17.96 -8.13 -0.22
C GLU A 35 17.52 -9.41 0.51
N GLU A 36 17.15 -9.29 1.80
CA GLU A 36 16.77 -10.44 2.63
C GLU A 36 15.47 -11.10 2.16
N LEU A 37 14.50 -10.31 1.66
CA LEU A 37 13.20 -10.79 1.18
C LEU A 37 13.08 -10.79 -0.35
N ALA A 38 14.19 -10.81 -1.08
CA ALA A 38 14.20 -10.79 -2.55
C ALA A 38 13.36 -11.94 -3.16
N LEU A 39 13.25 -13.08 -2.49
CA LEU A 39 12.46 -14.24 -2.91
C LEU A 39 10.99 -14.18 -2.49
N LEU A 40 10.53 -13.16 -1.78
CA LEU A 40 9.11 -13.05 -1.42
C LEU A 40 8.16 -13.23 -2.61
N PRO A 41 8.45 -12.70 -3.81
CA PRO A 41 7.61 -12.96 -4.98
C PRO A 41 7.44 -14.42 -5.38
N ALA A 42 8.34 -15.33 -4.99
CA ALA A 42 8.21 -16.76 -5.33
C ALA A 42 6.90 -17.38 -4.80
N TRP A 43 6.31 -16.81 -3.76
CA TRP A 43 5.08 -17.33 -3.15
C TRP A 43 3.80 -16.98 -3.91
N TYR A 44 3.85 -15.99 -4.80
CA TYR A 44 2.67 -15.54 -5.56
C TYR A 44 2.93 -15.41 -7.07
N ALA A 45 4.15 -15.61 -7.51
CA ALA A 45 4.49 -15.54 -8.93
C ALA A 45 3.85 -16.67 -9.73
N SER A 46 3.46 -16.37 -10.96
CA SER A 46 2.92 -17.36 -11.89
C SER A 46 3.96 -18.43 -12.26
N ALA A 47 3.50 -19.63 -12.55
CA ALA A 47 4.37 -20.74 -12.95
C ALA A 47 5.21 -20.41 -14.19
N GLY A 48 6.50 -20.71 -14.14
CA GLY A 48 7.47 -20.44 -15.21
C GLY A 48 8.04 -19.00 -15.20
N SER A 49 7.64 -18.19 -14.23
CA SER A 49 8.16 -16.84 -14.04
C SER A 49 9.59 -16.85 -13.48
N ALA A 50 10.23 -15.68 -13.53
CA ALA A 50 11.50 -15.42 -12.88
C ALA A 50 11.29 -14.49 -11.66
N VAL A 51 12.14 -14.63 -10.65
CA VAL A 51 12.22 -13.72 -9.49
C VAL A 51 13.59 -13.07 -9.48
N LEU A 52 13.61 -11.73 -9.50
CA LEU A 52 14.84 -10.95 -9.50
C LEU A 52 15.41 -10.87 -8.09
N ALA A 53 16.67 -11.26 -7.94
CA ALA A 53 17.45 -11.06 -6.73
C ALA A 53 18.76 -10.30 -7.06
N PRO A 54 19.35 -9.54 -6.10
CA PRO A 54 20.61 -8.86 -6.30
C PRO A 54 21.77 -9.81 -6.60
N SER A 55 21.70 -11.02 -6.03
CA SER A 55 22.72 -12.06 -6.18
C SER A 55 22.11 -13.46 -6.04
N ALA A 56 22.93 -14.47 -6.31
CA ALA A 56 22.54 -15.88 -6.12
C ALA A 56 22.52 -16.34 -4.64
N TYR A 57 22.70 -15.45 -3.68
CA TYR A 57 22.76 -15.77 -2.24
C TYR A 57 21.56 -16.62 -1.78
N ASN A 58 20.35 -16.29 -2.23
CA ASN A 58 19.12 -16.99 -1.83
C ASN A 58 18.79 -18.23 -2.67
N LEU A 59 19.68 -18.64 -3.61
CA LEU A 59 19.39 -19.77 -4.51
C LEU A 59 19.31 -21.10 -3.77
N ALA A 60 20.13 -21.31 -2.75
CA ALA A 60 20.10 -22.52 -1.94
C ALA A 60 18.76 -22.65 -1.20
N PHE A 61 18.30 -21.55 -0.57
CA PHE A 61 16.98 -21.51 0.07
C PHE A 61 15.84 -21.76 -0.90
N LEU A 62 15.86 -21.16 -2.10
CA LEU A 62 14.83 -21.39 -3.09
C LEU A 62 14.77 -22.89 -3.49
N ARG A 63 15.92 -23.54 -3.69
CA ARG A 63 15.99 -24.98 -4.02
C ARG A 63 15.41 -25.85 -2.90
N GLU A 64 15.78 -25.56 -1.65
CA GLU A 64 15.21 -26.26 -0.49
C GLU A 64 13.69 -26.10 -0.43
N MET A 65 13.16 -24.90 -0.66
CA MET A 65 11.71 -24.67 -0.70
C MET A 65 11.05 -25.38 -1.88
N GLN A 66 11.71 -25.48 -3.03
CA GLN A 66 11.20 -26.21 -4.20
C GLN A 66 11.14 -27.71 -3.99
N GLU A 67 11.99 -28.30 -3.13
CA GLU A 67 11.92 -29.70 -2.74
C GLU A 67 10.69 -30.00 -1.88
N CYS A 68 10.25 -29.03 -1.08
CA CYS A 68 9.12 -29.17 -0.16
C CYS A 68 7.78 -28.70 -0.75
N LEU A 69 7.84 -27.74 -1.66
CA LEU A 69 6.68 -27.00 -2.17
C LEU A 69 6.76 -26.84 -3.70
N SER A 70 5.61 -26.83 -4.35
CA SER A 70 5.55 -26.55 -5.79
C SER A 70 5.72 -25.04 -6.04
N LEU A 71 6.97 -24.59 -6.16
CA LEU A 71 7.33 -23.21 -6.50
C LEU A 71 8.01 -23.19 -7.89
N PRO A 72 7.24 -23.19 -9.00
CA PRO A 72 7.78 -23.30 -10.35
C PRO A 72 8.31 -21.96 -10.88
N VAL A 73 9.27 -21.39 -10.18
CA VAL A 73 9.93 -20.10 -10.51
C VAL A 73 11.44 -20.28 -10.57
N GLU A 74 12.13 -19.41 -11.30
CA GLU A 74 13.59 -19.38 -11.35
C GLU A 74 14.10 -18.08 -10.70
N LEU A 75 15.23 -18.17 -10.02
CA LEU A 75 15.96 -16.99 -9.57
C LEU A 75 16.77 -16.44 -10.76
N VAL A 76 16.64 -15.14 -10.99
CA VAL A 76 17.44 -14.37 -11.96
C VAL A 76 18.19 -13.28 -11.19
N THR A 77 19.49 -13.19 -11.38
CA THR A 77 20.32 -12.15 -10.78
C THR A 77 20.36 -10.88 -11.65
N GLU A 78 20.69 -9.74 -11.06
CA GLU A 78 20.77 -8.48 -11.81
C GLU A 78 21.70 -8.54 -13.05
N PRO A 79 22.90 -9.14 -12.98
CA PRO A 79 23.76 -9.25 -14.14
C PRO A 79 23.20 -10.11 -15.29
N GLU A 80 22.27 -11.00 -14.99
CA GLU A 80 21.65 -11.91 -15.99
C GLU A 80 20.52 -11.26 -16.76
N VAL A 81 19.92 -10.18 -16.24
CA VAL A 81 18.73 -9.53 -16.85
C VAL A 81 18.97 -9.17 -18.32
N ALA A 82 20.12 -8.57 -18.65
CA ALA A 82 20.42 -8.17 -20.01
C ALA A 82 20.59 -9.34 -20.99
N SER A 83 20.90 -10.54 -20.50
CA SER A 83 21.10 -11.73 -21.33
C SER A 83 19.83 -12.51 -21.62
N ILE A 84 18.74 -12.24 -20.89
CA ILE A 84 17.46 -12.94 -21.02
C ILE A 84 16.51 -12.13 -21.89
N SER A 85 16.13 -12.67 -23.03
CA SER A 85 15.14 -12.03 -23.90
C SER A 85 13.70 -12.21 -23.39
N ASN A 86 12.83 -11.31 -23.77
CA ASN A 86 11.37 -11.37 -23.53
C ASN A 86 10.94 -11.33 -22.05
N LEU A 87 11.72 -10.70 -21.17
CA LEU A 87 11.30 -10.43 -19.79
C LEU A 87 10.27 -9.29 -19.76
N LYS A 88 9.22 -9.49 -18.94
CA LYS A 88 8.24 -8.45 -18.59
C LYS A 88 8.32 -8.22 -17.08
N PRO A 89 8.74 -7.02 -16.62
CA PRO A 89 8.88 -6.77 -15.19
C PRO A 89 7.51 -6.65 -14.50
N VAL A 90 7.40 -7.31 -13.34
CA VAL A 90 6.23 -7.29 -12.45
C VAL A 90 6.72 -6.92 -11.05
N PRO A 91 6.91 -5.63 -10.77
CA PRO A 91 7.43 -5.18 -9.48
C PRO A 91 6.35 -5.22 -8.40
N TRP A 92 6.79 -5.18 -7.15
CA TRP A 92 5.95 -4.87 -6.00
C TRP A 92 5.19 -3.56 -6.19
N GLY A 93 5.88 -2.52 -6.66
CA GLY A 93 5.26 -1.27 -7.08
C GLY A 93 6.15 -0.51 -8.07
N TRP A 94 5.52 0.24 -8.98
CA TRP A 94 6.21 1.06 -9.97
C TRP A 94 6.55 2.46 -9.43
N ASN A 95 7.78 2.89 -9.67
CA ASN A 95 8.24 4.25 -9.39
C ASN A 95 9.38 4.66 -10.35
N PRO A 96 9.74 5.96 -10.43
CA PRO A 96 10.78 6.45 -11.36
C PRO A 96 12.17 5.85 -11.11
N ALA A 97 12.55 5.63 -9.84
CA ALA A 97 13.86 5.08 -9.48
C ALA A 97 13.97 3.61 -9.92
N LEU A 98 12.92 2.82 -9.74
CA LEU A 98 12.87 1.44 -10.23
C LEU A 98 12.96 1.37 -11.76
N LYS A 99 12.20 2.21 -12.48
CA LYS A 99 12.30 2.29 -13.94
C LYS A 99 13.75 2.52 -14.38
N ARG A 100 14.42 3.49 -13.76
CA ARG A 100 15.84 3.77 -14.05
C ARG A 100 16.73 2.55 -13.75
N ARG A 101 16.54 1.89 -12.58
CA ARG A 101 17.32 0.69 -12.23
C ARG A 101 17.17 -0.40 -13.28
N LEU A 102 15.94 -0.74 -13.66
CA LEU A 102 15.68 -1.78 -14.67
C LEU A 102 16.25 -1.42 -16.05
N ARG A 103 16.20 -0.15 -16.45
CA ARG A 103 16.86 0.34 -17.68
C ARG A 103 18.38 0.12 -17.61
N CYS A 104 19.01 0.45 -16.47
CA CYS A 104 20.45 0.21 -16.27
C CYS A 104 20.83 -1.27 -16.27
N LEU A 105 19.90 -2.16 -15.90
CA LEU A 105 20.07 -3.62 -15.99
C LEU A 105 19.83 -4.16 -17.41
N GLY A 106 19.58 -3.31 -18.41
CA GLY A 106 19.41 -3.71 -19.80
C GLY A 106 17.96 -4.04 -20.19
N MET A 107 16.98 -3.74 -19.34
CA MET A 107 15.54 -3.91 -19.70
C MET A 107 15.16 -2.96 -20.85
N PRO A 108 14.53 -3.45 -21.93
CA PRO A 108 14.09 -2.63 -23.04
C PRO A 108 13.08 -1.56 -22.59
N GLU A 109 13.16 -0.35 -23.16
CA GLU A 109 12.24 0.76 -22.83
C GLU A 109 10.78 0.41 -23.13
N THR A 110 10.54 -0.46 -24.12
CA THR A 110 9.19 -0.96 -24.47
C THR A 110 8.54 -1.81 -23.37
N GLU A 111 9.31 -2.31 -22.42
CA GLU A 111 8.83 -3.09 -21.28
C GLU A 111 8.71 -2.23 -20.01
N LEU A 112 9.09 -0.97 -20.08
CA LEU A 112 9.08 -0.06 -18.94
C LEU A 112 7.91 0.94 -19.07
N PRO A 113 7.32 1.37 -17.95
CA PRO A 113 6.22 2.32 -17.98
C PRO A 113 6.68 3.70 -18.51
N ALA A 114 5.81 4.39 -19.23
CA ALA A 114 6.04 5.76 -19.65
C ALA A 114 6.07 6.72 -18.46
N GLU A 115 6.81 7.84 -18.57
CA GLU A 115 6.89 8.85 -17.49
C GLU A 115 5.50 9.40 -17.10
N PRO A 116 4.59 9.75 -18.04
CA PRO A 116 3.25 10.23 -17.66
C PRO A 116 2.43 9.22 -16.87
N TYR A 117 2.67 7.91 -17.07
CA TYR A 117 2.02 6.87 -16.28
C TYR A 117 2.55 6.87 -14.84
N LEU A 118 3.88 7.02 -14.65
CA LEU A 118 4.48 7.08 -13.31
C LEU A 118 4.04 8.32 -12.52
N GLU A 119 3.93 9.47 -13.18
CA GLU A 119 3.37 10.69 -12.60
C GLU A 119 1.92 10.49 -12.16
N LYS A 120 1.10 9.88 -13.03
CA LYS A 120 -0.29 9.55 -12.72
C LYS A 120 -0.39 8.56 -11.58
N LEU A 121 0.45 7.53 -11.55
CA LEU A 121 0.50 6.55 -10.46
C LEU A 121 0.85 7.22 -9.12
N ARG A 122 1.84 8.13 -9.11
CA ARG A 122 2.19 8.92 -7.92
C ARG A 122 0.99 9.73 -7.40
N HIS A 123 0.25 10.37 -8.30
CA HIS A 123 -0.96 11.12 -7.95
C HIS A 123 -2.06 10.21 -7.38
N LEU A 124 -2.28 9.05 -8.00
CA LEU A 124 -3.29 8.09 -7.57
C LEU A 124 -2.92 7.36 -6.27
N SER A 125 -1.63 7.26 -5.93
CA SER A 125 -1.15 6.72 -4.65
C SER A 125 -1.17 7.73 -3.50
N HIS A 126 -1.56 8.96 -3.77
CA HIS A 126 -1.64 10.03 -2.77
C HIS A 126 -2.84 9.80 -1.85
N ARG A 127 -2.66 9.89 -0.53
CA ARG A 127 -3.73 9.62 0.46
C ARG A 127 -4.97 10.50 0.34
N SER A 128 -4.90 11.63 -0.39
CA SER A 128 -6.10 12.40 -0.72
C SER A 128 -7.14 11.58 -1.49
N GLN A 129 -6.73 10.53 -2.21
CA GLN A 129 -7.67 9.62 -2.87
C GLN A 129 -8.54 8.88 -1.84
N ALA A 130 -7.96 8.46 -0.71
CA ALA A 130 -8.72 7.87 0.41
C ALA A 130 -9.63 8.91 1.07
N VAL A 131 -9.16 10.16 1.26
CA VAL A 131 -9.99 11.25 1.80
C VAL A 131 -11.23 11.48 0.95
N GLU A 132 -11.08 11.52 -0.38
CA GLU A 132 -12.20 11.71 -1.31
C GLU A 132 -13.14 10.51 -1.37
N LEU A 133 -12.61 9.30 -1.19
CA LEU A 133 -13.40 8.06 -1.26
C LEU A 133 -14.18 7.80 0.03
N LEU A 134 -13.61 8.11 1.19
CA LEU A 134 -14.13 7.77 2.51
C LEU A 134 -15.62 8.14 2.71
N PRO A 135 -16.12 9.35 2.34
CA PRO A 135 -17.53 9.69 2.51
C PRO A 135 -18.51 8.81 1.70
N ARG A 136 -18.03 8.25 0.57
CA ARG A 136 -18.85 7.39 -0.31
C ARG A 136 -18.97 5.96 0.20
N LEU A 137 -18.09 5.58 1.13
CA LEU A 137 -18.03 4.25 1.73
C LEU A 137 -18.75 4.17 3.10
N GLN A 138 -19.19 5.29 3.62
CA GLN A 138 -20.01 5.34 4.85
C GLN A 138 -21.48 5.08 4.51
N LEU A 139 -21.85 3.81 4.39
CA LEU A 139 -23.12 3.37 3.84
C LEU A 139 -24.29 3.46 4.85
N ASP A 140 -24.00 3.39 6.15
CA ASP A 140 -24.95 3.47 7.27
C ASP A 140 -24.19 3.71 8.60
N GLU A 141 -24.89 3.56 9.74
CA GLU A 141 -24.34 3.73 11.09
C GLU A 141 -23.27 2.70 11.49
N SER A 142 -23.11 1.60 10.74
CA SER A 142 -22.03 0.63 10.94
C SER A 142 -20.67 1.16 10.49
N PHE A 143 -20.63 2.34 9.89
CA PHE A 143 -19.41 2.95 9.36
C PHE A 143 -19.05 4.22 10.12
N CYS A 144 -17.75 4.54 10.13
CA CYS A 144 -17.19 5.75 10.72
C CYS A 144 -15.98 6.20 9.90
N GLY A 145 -15.38 7.30 10.31
CA GLY A 145 -14.14 7.82 9.76
C GLY A 145 -14.27 9.28 9.32
N GLU A 146 -13.26 10.05 9.67
CA GLU A 146 -13.04 11.42 9.18
C GLU A 146 -11.60 11.51 8.73
N SER A 147 -11.37 12.07 7.55
CA SER A 147 -10.05 12.34 7.03
C SER A 147 -10.09 13.62 6.21
N PHE A 148 -9.09 14.47 6.35
CA PHE A 148 -9.05 15.80 5.75
C PHE A 148 -7.71 16.01 5.05
N TYR A 149 -7.74 16.54 3.83
CA TYR A 149 -6.56 17.01 3.14
C TYR A 149 -6.43 18.52 3.33
N LEU A 150 -5.46 18.95 4.12
CA LEU A 150 -5.25 20.32 4.54
C LEU A 150 -4.00 20.89 3.87
N THR A 151 -4.13 22.06 3.25
CA THR A 151 -3.05 22.68 2.46
C THR A 151 -2.47 23.94 3.09
N GLN A 152 -3.19 24.55 4.03
CA GLN A 152 -2.80 25.84 4.64
C GLN A 152 -2.35 25.68 6.09
N PRO A 153 -1.31 26.43 6.52
CA PRO A 153 -0.79 26.37 7.90
C PRO A 153 -1.84 26.64 9.00
N GLU A 154 -2.79 27.55 8.72
CA GLU A 154 -3.86 27.89 9.65
C GLU A 154 -4.84 26.72 9.85
N GLU A 155 -5.05 25.89 8.81
CA GLU A 155 -5.88 24.69 8.88
C GLU A 155 -5.22 23.63 9.76
N TRP A 156 -3.90 23.41 9.62
CA TRP A 156 -3.15 22.43 10.41
C TRP A 156 -3.20 22.79 11.90
N CYS A 157 -2.92 24.07 12.23
CA CYS A 157 -2.99 24.59 13.59
C CYS A 157 -4.38 24.40 14.19
N ARG A 158 -5.42 24.86 13.50
CA ARG A 158 -6.81 24.75 13.95
C ARG A 158 -7.23 23.28 14.15
N PHE A 159 -6.86 22.40 13.24
CA PHE A 159 -7.19 20.98 13.34
C PHE A 159 -6.59 20.35 14.59
N VAL A 160 -5.30 20.60 14.86
CA VAL A 160 -4.60 20.05 16.03
C VAL A 160 -5.14 20.61 17.34
N GLU A 161 -5.34 21.94 17.42
CA GLU A 161 -5.76 22.60 18.65
C GLU A 161 -7.24 22.38 19.00
N SER A 162 -8.07 22.05 18.02
CA SER A 162 -9.49 21.75 18.25
C SER A 162 -9.77 20.34 18.78
N ARG A 163 -8.75 19.50 18.96
CA ARG A 163 -8.89 18.08 19.35
C ARG A 163 -7.92 17.72 20.48
N ALA A 164 -8.37 16.87 21.41
CA ALA A 164 -7.52 16.33 22.47
C ALA A 164 -6.36 15.49 21.91
N SER A 165 -6.62 14.79 20.81
CA SER A 165 -5.62 14.02 20.07
C SER A 165 -6.00 13.91 18.60
N CYS A 166 -5.00 13.92 17.72
CA CYS A 166 -5.18 13.70 16.28
C CYS A 166 -3.91 13.10 15.66
N LEU A 167 -4.06 12.59 14.46
CA LEU A 167 -2.99 12.03 13.65
C LEU A 167 -2.81 12.87 12.39
N LEU A 168 -1.59 13.38 12.17
CA LEU A 168 -1.19 13.98 10.90
C LEU A 168 -0.36 12.97 10.11
N LYS A 169 -0.64 12.84 8.81
CA LYS A 169 0.04 11.91 7.92
C LYS A 169 0.62 12.65 6.72
N ALA A 170 1.82 12.27 6.30
CA ALA A 170 2.32 12.68 5.00
C ALA A 170 1.47 12.02 3.90
N PRO A 171 1.07 12.74 2.85
CA PRO A 171 0.23 12.20 1.79
C PRO A 171 0.80 10.99 1.05
N LEU A 172 2.12 10.92 0.93
CA LEU A 172 2.86 9.80 0.36
C LEU A 172 3.88 9.31 1.40
N SER A 173 3.67 8.14 1.94
CA SER A 173 4.58 7.47 2.87
C SER A 173 4.14 6.01 3.02
N GLY A 174 4.98 5.17 3.61
CA GLY A 174 4.68 3.75 3.82
C GLY A 174 5.23 3.22 5.14
N SER A 175 4.73 2.07 5.57
CA SER A 175 5.21 1.32 6.75
C SER A 175 5.26 2.14 8.04
N GLY A 176 4.23 2.96 8.31
CA GLY A 176 4.14 3.81 9.50
C GLY A 176 5.08 5.02 9.52
N LYS A 177 5.86 5.25 8.45
CA LYS A 177 6.66 6.47 8.30
C LYS A 177 5.76 7.64 7.89
N GLY A 178 6.17 8.87 8.22
CA GLY A 178 5.38 10.05 7.87
C GLY A 178 4.11 10.22 8.71
N LEU A 179 4.03 9.61 9.90
CA LEU A 179 2.99 9.80 10.89
C LEU A 179 3.46 10.76 12.00
N ASN A 180 2.58 11.65 12.44
CA ASN A 180 2.83 12.57 13.56
C ASN A 180 1.61 12.58 14.48
N TRP A 181 1.76 11.95 15.65
CA TRP A 181 0.73 11.88 16.69
C TRP A 181 0.72 13.18 17.51
N CYS A 182 -0.39 13.90 17.48
CA CYS A 182 -0.56 15.18 18.15
C CYS A 182 -1.47 15.05 19.39
N LYS A 183 -1.12 15.75 20.47
CA LYS A 183 -1.89 15.78 21.74
C LYS A 183 -2.38 17.20 22.03
N GLY A 184 -3.24 17.76 21.18
CA GLY A 184 -3.94 19.02 21.38
C GLY A 184 -3.07 20.29 21.32
N ALA A 185 -1.76 20.18 21.08
CA ALA A 185 -0.86 21.34 21.01
C ALA A 185 -0.13 21.38 19.65
N TYR A 186 -0.28 22.49 18.94
CA TYR A 186 0.43 22.75 17.67
C TYR A 186 1.80 23.37 17.97
N THR A 187 2.79 22.50 18.21
CA THR A 187 4.15 22.91 18.58
C THR A 187 4.98 23.37 17.36
N ALA A 188 6.07 24.11 17.61
CA ALA A 188 7.02 24.49 16.56
C ALA A 188 7.60 23.27 15.79
N PHE A 189 7.77 22.13 16.47
CA PHE A 189 8.18 20.85 15.84
C PHE A 189 7.14 20.37 14.82
N ILE A 190 5.85 20.32 15.22
CA ILE A 190 4.74 19.92 14.33
C ILE A 190 4.64 20.89 13.17
N ALA A 191 4.67 22.19 13.42
CA ALA A 191 4.64 23.24 12.39
C ALA A 191 5.78 23.09 11.37
N GLY A 192 7.00 22.84 11.83
CA GLY A 192 8.16 22.60 10.98
C GLY A 192 8.03 21.32 10.15
N TRP A 193 7.46 20.25 10.73
CA TRP A 193 7.19 18.99 10.02
C TRP A 193 6.12 19.19 8.93
N CYS A 194 5.00 19.81 9.25
CA CYS A 194 3.94 20.12 8.30
C CYS A 194 4.44 20.95 7.12
N LYS A 195 5.21 22.02 7.38
CA LYS A 195 5.78 22.86 6.31
C LYS A 195 6.67 22.07 5.36
N ARG A 196 7.55 21.20 5.88
CA ARG A 196 8.42 20.35 5.04
C ARG A 196 7.62 19.37 4.20
N VAL A 197 6.64 18.68 4.79
CA VAL A 197 5.81 17.71 4.07
C VAL A 197 4.95 18.40 3.02
N ALA A 198 4.29 19.50 3.36
CA ALA A 198 3.45 20.24 2.42
C ALA A 198 4.24 20.83 1.24
N ALA A 199 5.48 21.30 1.47
CA ALA A 199 6.35 21.78 0.40
C ALA A 199 6.72 20.68 -0.61
N LEU A 200 6.83 19.42 -0.17
CA LEU A 200 7.20 18.27 -1.02
C LEU A 200 5.99 17.54 -1.62
N GLN A 201 4.85 17.54 -0.92
CA GLN A 201 3.71 16.68 -1.25
C GLN A 201 2.36 17.43 -1.31
N GLY A 202 2.39 18.78 -1.24
CA GLY A 202 1.24 19.64 -1.48
C GLY A 202 0.35 19.90 -0.26
N GLY A 203 0.43 19.10 0.81
CA GLY A 203 -0.42 19.27 1.99
C GLY A 203 -0.20 18.19 3.03
N ILE A 204 -1.14 18.08 3.97
CA ILE A 204 -1.13 17.14 5.10
C ILE A 204 -2.48 16.42 5.15
N ILE A 205 -2.49 15.13 5.41
CA ILE A 205 -3.69 14.38 5.79
C ILE A 205 -3.84 14.48 7.31
N ALA A 206 -5.04 14.82 7.77
CA ALA A 206 -5.34 15.00 9.19
C ALA A 206 -6.56 14.18 9.58
N GLU A 207 -6.45 13.41 10.67
CA GLU A 207 -7.50 12.48 11.13
C GLU A 207 -7.66 12.53 12.65
N PRO A 208 -8.88 12.31 13.18
CA PRO A 208 -9.07 12.02 14.60
C PRO A 208 -8.36 10.70 14.98
N VAL A 209 -8.00 10.57 16.26
CA VAL A 209 -7.55 9.27 16.78
C VAL A 209 -8.77 8.44 17.19
N TYR A 210 -8.88 7.25 16.62
CA TYR A 210 -9.95 6.30 16.92
C TYR A 210 -9.50 5.24 17.94
N ASN A 211 -10.45 4.72 18.72
CA ASN A 211 -10.25 3.55 19.57
C ASN A 211 -10.28 2.29 18.69
N LYS A 212 -9.16 2.04 18.01
CA LYS A 212 -8.98 0.93 17.08
C LYS A 212 -8.98 -0.42 17.82
N VAL A 213 -9.71 -1.40 17.29
CA VAL A 213 -9.81 -2.77 17.81
C VAL A 213 -8.99 -3.73 16.94
N ILE A 214 -9.10 -3.61 15.62
CA ILE A 214 -8.43 -4.49 14.67
C ILE A 214 -8.12 -3.73 13.38
N ASP A 215 -6.93 -3.93 12.85
CA ASP A 215 -6.55 -3.51 11.49
C ASP A 215 -6.80 -4.66 10.51
N PHE A 216 -7.38 -4.33 9.37
CA PHE A 216 -7.57 -5.28 8.27
C PHE A 216 -7.53 -4.56 6.94
N ALA A 217 -7.37 -5.30 5.85
CA ALA A 217 -7.49 -4.77 4.50
C ALA A 217 -8.42 -5.64 3.67
N MET A 218 -9.01 -5.05 2.65
CA MET A 218 -9.57 -5.75 1.50
C MET A 218 -8.61 -5.58 0.33
N GLU A 219 -8.24 -6.73 -0.27
CA GLU A 219 -7.33 -6.78 -1.39
C GLU A 219 -8.11 -6.94 -2.69
N PHE A 220 -7.66 -6.26 -3.74
CA PHE A 220 -8.30 -6.21 -5.04
C PHE A 220 -7.29 -6.43 -6.16
N PHE A 221 -7.79 -6.82 -7.32
CA PHE A 221 -7.02 -6.88 -8.56
C PHE A 221 -7.69 -6.02 -9.63
N SER A 222 -6.92 -5.14 -10.25
CA SER A 222 -7.34 -4.32 -11.39
C SER A 222 -6.80 -4.91 -12.69
N ASP A 223 -7.66 -5.11 -13.68
CA ASP A 223 -7.30 -5.61 -15.00
C ASP A 223 -6.65 -4.54 -15.91
N GLY A 224 -6.72 -3.26 -15.50
CA GLY A 224 -6.22 -2.12 -16.28
C GLY A 224 -7.11 -1.70 -17.46
N VAL A 225 -8.26 -2.35 -17.67
CA VAL A 225 -9.21 -2.05 -18.75
C VAL A 225 -10.58 -1.65 -18.24
N GLY A 226 -10.70 -1.37 -16.95
CA GLY A 226 -11.90 -0.79 -16.35
C GLY A 226 -12.50 -1.57 -15.20
N LYS A 227 -12.01 -2.77 -14.88
CA LYS A 227 -12.58 -3.62 -13.84
C LYS A 227 -11.60 -3.84 -12.68
N VAL A 228 -12.12 -3.66 -11.45
CA VAL A 228 -11.45 -4.03 -10.20
C VAL A 228 -12.32 -5.04 -9.48
N VAL A 229 -11.72 -6.14 -9.05
CA VAL A 229 -12.41 -7.24 -8.36
C VAL A 229 -11.73 -7.53 -7.02
N PHE A 230 -12.53 -7.88 -6.03
CA PHE A 230 -12.06 -8.36 -4.74
C PHE A 230 -11.33 -9.70 -4.90
N VAL A 231 -10.20 -9.86 -4.18
CA VAL A 231 -9.38 -11.07 -4.24
C VAL A 231 -9.05 -11.67 -2.87
N GLY A 232 -9.34 -10.99 -1.78
CA GLY A 232 -9.13 -11.54 -0.44
C GLY A 232 -9.11 -10.49 0.66
N TYR A 233 -8.99 -10.98 1.89
CA TYR A 233 -8.81 -10.18 3.10
C TYR A 233 -7.40 -10.33 3.65
N SER A 234 -6.99 -9.35 4.44
CA SER A 234 -5.78 -9.38 5.24
C SER A 234 -6.09 -8.86 6.65
N ILE A 235 -5.61 -9.53 7.70
CA ILE A 235 -5.59 -9.00 9.06
C ILE A 235 -4.13 -8.76 9.42
N PHE A 236 -3.82 -7.53 9.81
CA PHE A 236 -2.47 -7.15 10.18
C PHE A 236 -2.43 -6.43 11.54
N SER A 237 -1.25 -6.30 12.09
CA SER A 237 -1.00 -5.54 13.30
C SER A 237 -0.04 -4.39 13.04
N THR A 238 -0.21 -3.33 13.82
CA THR A 238 0.69 -2.19 13.85
C THR A 238 1.15 -1.96 15.30
N ASN A 239 2.41 -1.59 15.46
CA ASN A 239 2.95 -1.24 16.78
C ASN A 239 2.42 0.14 17.26
N ALA A 240 2.83 0.55 18.46
CA ALA A 240 2.38 1.81 19.08
C ALA A 240 2.74 3.08 18.28
N SER A 241 3.70 3.03 17.36
CA SER A 241 4.03 4.15 16.45
C SER A 241 3.20 4.13 15.16
N GLY A 242 2.41 3.09 14.93
CA GLY A 242 1.64 2.88 13.71
C GLY A 242 2.46 2.18 12.60
N ALA A 243 3.65 1.69 12.90
CA ALA A 243 4.43 0.91 11.94
C ALA A 243 3.90 -0.53 11.85
N TYR A 244 3.86 -1.06 10.63
CA TYR A 244 3.48 -2.44 10.35
C TYR A 244 4.36 -3.42 11.15
N ASP A 245 3.73 -4.43 11.75
CA ASP A 245 4.36 -5.43 12.61
C ASP A 245 4.26 -6.84 12.02
N GLY A 246 3.13 -7.17 11.37
CA GLY A 246 2.95 -8.47 10.71
C GLY A 246 1.50 -8.76 10.34
N ASN A 247 1.32 -9.81 9.54
CA ASN A 247 0.01 -10.34 9.12
C ASN A 247 -0.29 -11.69 9.77
N LEU A 248 -1.58 -11.96 9.96
CA LEU A 248 -2.08 -13.30 10.24
C LEU A 248 -2.40 -14.02 8.93
N LEU A 249 -1.70 -15.11 8.65
CA LEU A 249 -1.98 -15.96 7.48
C LEU A 249 -3.18 -16.86 7.81
N LEU A 250 -4.35 -16.46 7.35
CA LEU A 250 -5.62 -17.12 7.60
C LEU A 250 -6.42 -17.19 6.30
N PRO A 251 -7.27 -18.22 6.11
CA PRO A 251 -8.26 -18.23 5.03
C PRO A 251 -9.28 -17.09 5.20
N ASP A 252 -9.85 -16.62 4.08
CA ASP A 252 -10.83 -15.53 4.07
C ASP A 252 -12.04 -15.81 4.98
N GLU A 253 -12.53 -17.03 5.04
CA GLU A 253 -13.66 -17.43 5.88
C GLU A 253 -13.36 -17.24 7.37
N GLU A 254 -12.12 -17.51 7.79
CA GLU A 254 -11.70 -17.30 9.18
C GLU A 254 -11.52 -15.82 9.50
N ILE A 255 -11.04 -15.04 8.54
CA ILE A 255 -10.94 -13.58 8.66
C ILE A 255 -12.35 -12.97 8.75
N GLU A 256 -13.26 -13.33 7.85
CA GLU A 256 -14.66 -12.88 7.90
C GLU A 256 -15.34 -13.24 9.23
N ARG A 257 -15.11 -14.45 9.74
CA ARG A 257 -15.65 -14.87 11.04
C ARG A 257 -15.16 -13.99 12.19
N ARG A 258 -13.87 -13.64 12.20
CA ARG A 258 -13.27 -12.73 13.21
C ARG A 258 -13.81 -11.32 13.12
N LEU A 259 -13.91 -10.77 11.93
CA LEU A 259 -14.44 -9.43 11.69
C LEU A 259 -15.96 -9.38 12.04
N SER A 260 -16.70 -10.45 11.73
CA SER A 260 -18.14 -10.56 12.02
C SER A 260 -18.47 -10.66 13.51
N ALA A 261 -17.49 -10.89 14.37
CA ALA A 261 -17.65 -10.78 15.82
C ALA A 261 -17.85 -9.34 16.30
N TYR A 262 -17.52 -8.33 15.49
CA TYR A 262 -17.65 -6.91 15.80
C TYR A 262 -18.76 -6.23 14.99
N VAL A 263 -18.81 -6.47 13.68
CA VAL A 263 -19.77 -5.82 12.78
C VAL A 263 -20.42 -6.90 11.90
N PRO A 264 -21.74 -6.83 11.65
CA PRO A 264 -22.44 -7.85 10.87
C PRO A 264 -21.82 -8.09 9.49
N LYS A 265 -21.75 -9.36 9.07
CA LYS A 265 -21.18 -9.77 7.76
C LYS A 265 -21.77 -8.99 6.58
N VAL A 266 -23.06 -8.69 6.63
CA VAL A 266 -23.77 -7.94 5.56
C VAL A 266 -23.15 -6.57 5.32
N SER A 267 -22.58 -5.91 6.34
CA SER A 267 -21.90 -4.62 6.20
C SER A 267 -20.60 -4.76 5.39
N PHE A 268 -19.83 -5.84 5.63
CA PHE A 268 -18.63 -6.16 4.83
C PHE A 268 -18.98 -6.51 3.38
N ASP A 269 -20.05 -7.29 3.15
CA ASP A 269 -20.50 -7.66 1.80
C ASP A 269 -20.98 -6.45 0.98
N ARG A 270 -21.62 -5.49 1.65
CA ARG A 270 -22.02 -4.21 1.02
C ARG A 270 -20.82 -3.33 0.72
N LEU A 271 -19.90 -3.22 1.67
CA LEU A 271 -18.66 -2.45 1.51
C LEU A 271 -17.80 -2.99 0.36
N LYS A 272 -17.64 -4.30 0.29
CA LYS A 272 -16.89 -4.98 -0.79
C LYS A 272 -17.43 -4.61 -2.17
N ARG A 273 -18.74 -4.74 -2.38
CA ARG A 273 -19.39 -4.35 -3.66
C ARG A 273 -19.20 -2.87 -3.97
N LYS A 274 -19.36 -2.00 -2.95
CA LYS A 274 -19.19 -0.56 -3.13
C LYS A 274 -17.75 -0.21 -3.47
N LEU A 275 -16.77 -0.87 -2.87
CA LEU A 275 -15.36 -0.69 -3.20
C LEU A 275 -15.05 -1.16 -4.63
N GLU A 276 -15.55 -2.30 -5.08
CA GLU A 276 -15.37 -2.75 -6.47
C GLU A 276 -15.89 -1.70 -7.48
N GLU A 277 -17.03 -1.08 -7.22
CA GLU A 277 -17.59 0.00 -8.06
C GLU A 277 -16.69 1.25 -8.06
N GLU A 278 -16.35 1.75 -6.87
CA GLU A 278 -15.59 3.01 -6.73
C GLU A 278 -14.14 2.85 -7.23
N LEU A 279 -13.49 1.72 -6.92
CA LEU A 279 -12.13 1.44 -7.36
C LEU A 279 -12.07 1.21 -8.87
N SER A 280 -13.07 0.52 -9.45
CA SER A 280 -13.18 0.35 -10.91
C SER A 280 -13.28 1.70 -11.61
N SER A 281 -14.13 2.60 -11.10
CA SER A 281 -14.32 3.95 -11.65
C SER A 281 -13.05 4.81 -11.57
N ARG A 282 -12.28 4.71 -10.46
CA ARG A 282 -11.11 5.56 -10.20
C ARG A 282 -9.81 5.03 -10.80
N PHE A 283 -9.58 3.73 -10.68
CA PHE A 283 -8.28 3.10 -10.96
C PHE A 283 -8.35 2.09 -12.11
N GLY A 284 -9.52 1.49 -12.38
CA GLY A 284 -9.64 0.34 -13.25
C GLY A 284 -9.12 0.52 -14.68
N SER A 285 -9.23 1.72 -15.27
CA SER A 285 -8.72 2.01 -16.62
C SER A 285 -7.28 2.53 -16.65
N VAL A 286 -6.66 2.73 -15.48
CA VAL A 286 -5.35 3.39 -15.37
C VAL A 286 -4.32 2.50 -14.75
N TYR A 287 -4.70 1.74 -13.74
CA TYR A 287 -3.83 0.88 -12.97
C TYR A 287 -4.13 -0.58 -13.29
N SER A 288 -3.10 -1.38 -13.48
CA SER A 288 -3.19 -2.84 -13.63
C SER A 288 -2.31 -3.50 -12.59
N GLY A 289 -2.87 -4.43 -11.82
CA GLY A 289 -2.19 -5.14 -10.75
C GLY A 289 -3.00 -5.18 -9.45
N TYR A 290 -2.37 -5.69 -8.41
CA TYR A 290 -2.97 -5.74 -7.07
C TYR A 290 -3.01 -4.36 -6.42
N LEU A 291 -4.04 -4.11 -5.64
CA LEU A 291 -4.17 -2.93 -4.78
C LEU A 291 -4.91 -3.31 -3.50
N GLY A 292 -4.60 -2.65 -2.39
CA GLY A 292 -5.22 -2.88 -1.11
C GLY A 292 -5.89 -1.62 -0.57
N VAL A 293 -6.96 -1.80 0.19
CA VAL A 293 -7.61 -0.74 0.97
C VAL A 293 -7.50 -1.10 2.44
N ASP A 294 -6.68 -0.33 3.16
CA ASP A 294 -6.49 -0.50 4.59
C ASP A 294 -7.71 0.06 5.35
N MET A 295 -8.15 -0.68 6.34
CA MET A 295 -9.35 -0.42 7.13
C MET A 295 -9.10 -0.71 8.60
N MET A 296 -10.00 -0.29 9.46
CA MET A 296 -9.99 -0.69 10.87
C MET A 296 -11.40 -0.82 11.42
N VAL A 297 -11.58 -1.69 12.41
CA VAL A 297 -12.74 -1.69 13.27
C VAL A 297 -12.45 -0.79 14.46
N CYS A 298 -13.36 0.15 14.74
CA CYS A 298 -13.28 1.11 15.83
C CYS A 298 -14.37 0.85 16.87
N ARG A 299 -14.06 1.05 18.15
CA ARG A 299 -15.00 0.91 19.26
C ARG A 299 -15.49 2.26 19.76
N PHE A 300 -16.79 2.39 19.93
CA PHE A 300 -17.51 3.55 20.44
C PHE A 300 -18.32 3.16 21.69
N PRO A 301 -17.72 3.14 22.89
CA PRO A 301 -18.35 2.58 24.10
C PRO A 301 -19.65 3.28 24.52
N SER A 302 -19.84 4.54 24.11
CA SER A 302 -21.02 5.35 24.45
C SER A 302 -21.96 5.55 23.26
N GLY A 303 -21.72 4.86 22.13
CA GLY A 303 -22.55 4.95 20.91
C GLY A 303 -23.67 3.92 20.92
N GLU A 304 -24.75 4.17 20.17
CA GLU A 304 -25.80 3.19 19.91
C GLU A 304 -25.26 1.95 19.19
N VAL A 305 -24.28 2.14 18.27
CA VAL A 305 -23.53 1.08 17.59
C VAL A 305 -22.13 1.06 18.18
N GLU A 306 -21.80 0.00 18.94
CA GLU A 306 -20.54 -0.11 19.69
C GLU A 306 -19.32 -0.24 18.77
N TYR A 307 -19.43 -1.00 17.68
CA TYR A 307 -18.34 -1.25 16.74
C TYR A 307 -18.69 -0.75 15.34
N ARG A 308 -17.77 -0.01 14.72
CA ARG A 308 -17.95 0.54 13.38
C ARG A 308 -16.70 0.32 12.53
N ILE A 309 -16.91 0.18 11.22
CA ILE A 309 -15.83 0.07 10.26
C ILE A 309 -15.39 1.48 9.83
N HIS A 310 -14.08 1.77 9.93
CA HIS A 310 -13.46 2.84 9.17
C HIS A 310 -13.05 2.25 7.80
N PRO A 311 -13.79 2.54 6.72
CA PRO A 311 -13.75 1.74 5.50
C PRO A 311 -12.62 2.11 4.54
N CYS A 312 -11.84 3.15 4.84
CA CYS A 312 -10.73 3.57 3.99
C CYS A 312 -9.74 4.44 4.78
N VAL A 313 -8.70 3.83 5.31
CA VAL A 313 -7.58 4.50 6.00
C VAL A 313 -6.50 4.89 5.01
N GLU A 314 -6.24 4.00 4.03
CA GLU A 314 -5.24 4.16 2.98
C GLU A 314 -5.59 3.29 1.77
N ILE A 315 -5.18 3.72 0.58
CA ILE A 315 -5.26 2.93 -0.66
C ILE A 315 -3.83 2.69 -1.14
N ASN A 316 -3.46 1.42 -1.28
CA ASN A 316 -2.12 0.99 -1.68
C ASN A 316 -2.15 0.50 -3.12
N LEU A 317 -1.69 1.30 -4.09
CA LEU A 317 -1.60 0.92 -5.52
C LEU A 317 -0.29 0.16 -5.80
N ARG A 318 -0.16 -0.98 -5.19
CA ARG A 318 0.97 -1.90 -5.30
C ARG A 318 0.57 -3.27 -4.76
N MET A 319 1.47 -4.24 -4.89
CA MET A 319 1.33 -5.50 -4.15
C MET A 319 1.34 -5.24 -2.64
N ASN A 320 0.55 -6.01 -1.89
CA ASN A 320 0.45 -5.93 -0.43
C ASN A 320 0.90 -7.26 0.22
N MET A 321 1.20 -7.19 1.50
CA MET A 321 1.51 -8.39 2.31
C MET A 321 0.26 -8.89 2.99
#